data_a3844c93b5f798f8632ab2b5e859fb32
#
_entry.id   a3844c93b5f798f8632ab2b5e859fb32
#
_cell.length_a   1.000
_cell.length_b   1.000
_cell.length_c   1.000
_cell.angle_alpha   90.00
_cell.angle_beta   90.00
_cell.angle_gamma   90.00
#
_symmetry.space_group_name_H-M   'P 1'
#
loop_
_entity.id
_entity.type
_entity.pdbx_description
1 polymer ?
#
loop_
_entity_poly.entity_id
_entity_poly.type
_entity_poly.pdbx_seq_one_letter_code
_entity_poly.pdbx_strand_id
1 'polypeptide(L)'
;SIKFGLFDIGPAEPELRCKGVLDEQEKAPRIVVTDPSGKQLFEKRRSCDETTDHGLLADIFSWVDDYLEADPLVAVGHRVVHGGRDFSSPIALDERTITALDALTPLAPLHQPRCLAPVRAVQSLRPGLAQIACFDTAFHHGLTPPASRFAIPRSLEERGIRRYGFHGLSFEYVADRLTTLAPTQTRMVIAHLGNGASLCALQNGKSADTTMGLTPLDGLVMGTRCGTIDPGILLYLMQEEKMTVDEVQHLLYDGSGLLGVSGVSADMRTLLTSREPAAREAIELFTFRVAAEVAVMANTMAGLDGLIFTGGIGEHAAEIRQQICDRLAWLGVRLDPAANAKGAARIAAPGSLVDVLVVPTNEEMSIARHCRRLLVAGP
;
A
#
# COMPACT_ATOMS: atom_id res chain seq x y z
N SER A 1 -8.50 -4.89 -9.71
CA SER A 1 -8.28 -3.76 -10.64
C SER A 1 -6.81 -3.42 -10.74
N ILE A 2 -6.34 -3.10 -11.94
CA ILE A 2 -4.99 -2.59 -12.21
C ILE A 2 -5.08 -1.07 -12.36
N LYS A 3 -4.23 -0.34 -11.65
CA LYS A 3 -4.06 1.11 -11.83
C LYS A 3 -2.76 1.37 -12.56
N PHE A 4 -2.74 2.35 -13.44
CA PHE A 4 -1.53 2.77 -14.14
C PHE A 4 -1.48 4.28 -14.36
N GLY A 5 -0.28 4.82 -14.51
CA GLY A 5 -0.03 6.20 -14.91
C GLY A 5 0.97 6.26 -16.05
N LEU A 6 0.75 7.14 -17.01
CA LEU A 6 1.71 7.51 -18.04
C LEU A 6 2.40 8.80 -17.62
N PHE A 7 3.72 8.77 -17.58
CA PHE A 7 4.53 9.89 -17.13
C PHE A 7 5.53 10.30 -18.20
N ASP A 8 5.72 11.61 -18.34
CA ASP A 8 6.88 12.16 -18.99
C ASP A 8 8.06 12.15 -18.00
N ILE A 9 9.16 11.51 -18.37
CA ILE A 9 10.35 11.34 -17.51
C ILE A 9 11.54 12.17 -17.96
N GLY A 10 11.29 13.35 -18.49
CA GLY A 10 12.32 14.31 -18.89
C GLY A 10 13.39 14.62 -17.82
N PRO A 11 14.26 15.63 -18.01
CA PRO A 11 15.37 15.91 -17.11
C PRO A 11 14.94 16.37 -15.72
N ALA A 12 13.73 16.88 -15.58
CA ALA A 12 13.15 17.31 -14.30
C ALA A 12 12.38 16.19 -13.60
N GLU A 13 11.57 16.54 -12.61
CA GLU A 13 10.64 15.63 -11.93
C GLU A 13 9.67 15.01 -12.94
N PRO A 14 9.32 13.70 -12.83
CA PRO A 14 8.33 13.10 -13.71
C PRO A 14 6.99 13.84 -13.69
N GLU A 15 6.39 14.03 -14.85
CA GLU A 15 5.09 14.69 -14.99
C GLU A 15 4.02 13.69 -15.43
N LEU A 16 2.90 13.64 -14.72
CA LEU A 16 1.77 12.78 -15.05
C LEU A 16 1.06 13.32 -16.32
N ARG A 17 1.02 12.50 -17.37
CA ARG A 17 0.25 12.80 -18.60
C ARG A 17 -1.19 12.31 -18.51
N CYS A 18 -1.37 11.09 -18.00
CA CYS A 18 -2.69 10.51 -17.77
C CYS A 18 -2.59 9.37 -16.77
N LYS A 19 -3.75 9.00 -16.20
CA LYS A 19 -3.91 7.85 -15.33
C LYS A 19 -5.06 6.99 -15.77
N GLY A 20 -4.95 5.68 -15.58
CA GLY A 20 -5.98 4.74 -15.95
C GLY A 20 -6.27 3.72 -14.86
N VAL A 21 -7.47 3.19 -14.93
CA VAL A 21 -7.92 2.07 -14.10
C VAL A 21 -8.50 1.01 -15.02
N LEU A 22 -8.03 -0.21 -14.85
CA LEU A 22 -8.63 -1.41 -15.39
C LEU A 22 -9.40 -2.08 -14.26
N ASP A 23 -10.73 -2.08 -14.35
CA ASP A 23 -11.59 -2.77 -13.41
C ASP A 23 -11.99 -4.15 -13.97
N GLU A 24 -11.51 -5.21 -13.30
CA GLU A 24 -11.77 -6.61 -13.66
C GLU A 24 -12.96 -7.18 -12.90
N GLN A 25 -13.49 -6.48 -11.89
CA GLN A 25 -14.56 -6.97 -11.02
C GLN A 25 -15.95 -6.74 -11.59
N GLU A 26 -16.11 -5.88 -12.59
CA GLU A 26 -17.35 -5.72 -13.30
C GLU A 26 -17.62 -6.96 -14.19
N LYS A 27 -18.91 -7.27 -14.44
CA LYS A 27 -19.33 -8.34 -15.39
C LYS A 27 -18.77 -8.16 -16.81
N ALA A 28 -18.27 -6.96 -17.11
CA ALA A 28 -17.54 -6.60 -18.32
C ALA A 28 -16.34 -5.75 -17.92
N PRO A 29 -15.10 -6.28 -17.96
CA PRO A 29 -13.90 -5.54 -17.66
C PRO A 29 -13.84 -4.21 -18.41
N ARG A 30 -13.50 -3.16 -17.67
CA ARG A 30 -13.56 -1.79 -18.15
C ARG A 30 -12.22 -1.09 -17.95
N ILE A 31 -11.69 -0.51 -19.03
CA ILE A 31 -10.53 0.38 -19.00
C ILE A 31 -11.05 1.82 -19.10
N VAL A 32 -10.64 2.66 -18.17
CA VAL A 32 -10.91 4.11 -18.21
C VAL A 32 -9.61 4.85 -18.03
N VAL A 33 -9.32 5.82 -18.90
CA VAL A 33 -8.14 6.69 -18.81
C VAL A 33 -8.61 8.14 -18.71
N THR A 34 -8.00 8.88 -17.81
CA THR A 34 -8.28 10.30 -17.57
C THR A 34 -6.99 11.12 -17.57
N ASP A 35 -7.07 12.37 -18.00
CA ASP A 35 -6.00 13.33 -17.81
C ASP A 35 -5.87 13.79 -16.33
N PRO A 36 -4.85 14.58 -15.98
CA PRO A 36 -4.69 15.08 -14.61
C PRO A 36 -5.85 15.94 -14.10
N SER A 37 -6.64 16.54 -15.00
CA SER A 37 -7.84 17.31 -14.66
C SER A 37 -9.07 16.48 -14.37
N GLY A 38 -8.99 15.15 -14.65
CA GLY A 38 -10.10 14.21 -14.53
C GLY A 38 -10.96 14.07 -15.79
N LYS A 39 -10.59 14.76 -16.90
CA LYS A 39 -11.30 14.59 -18.19
C LYS A 39 -11.00 13.21 -18.75
N GLN A 40 -12.05 12.47 -19.13
CA GLN A 40 -11.92 11.16 -19.75
C GLN A 40 -11.30 11.27 -21.15
N LEU A 41 -10.19 10.55 -21.34
CA LEU A 41 -9.46 10.45 -22.62
C LEU A 41 -9.84 9.18 -23.40
N PHE A 42 -10.09 8.08 -22.67
CA PHE A 42 -10.38 6.78 -23.27
C PHE A 42 -11.30 5.96 -22.38
N GLU A 43 -12.16 5.16 -22.99
CA GLU A 43 -12.93 4.11 -22.33
C GLU A 43 -13.09 2.92 -23.29
N LYS A 44 -12.86 1.71 -22.77
CA LYS A 44 -13.10 0.46 -23.47
C LYS A 44 -13.68 -0.57 -22.52
N ARG A 45 -14.70 -1.31 -22.99
CA ARG A 45 -15.29 -2.45 -22.30
C ARG A 45 -15.05 -3.72 -23.13
N ARG A 46 -14.77 -4.83 -22.47
CA ARG A 46 -14.65 -6.15 -23.09
C ARG A 46 -15.72 -7.09 -22.56
N SER A 47 -16.11 -8.09 -23.39
CA SER A 47 -16.93 -9.21 -22.91
C SER A 47 -16.08 -10.14 -22.03
N CYS A 48 -16.72 -10.82 -21.06
CA CYS A 48 -16.02 -11.73 -20.14
C CYS A 48 -15.29 -12.88 -20.86
N ASP A 49 -15.79 -13.33 -22.01
CA ASP A 49 -15.24 -14.47 -22.75
C ASP A 49 -13.91 -14.15 -23.46
N GLU A 50 -13.57 -12.87 -23.62
CA GLU A 50 -12.36 -12.39 -24.31
C GLU A 50 -11.28 -11.85 -23.35
N THR A 51 -11.47 -12.04 -22.05
CA THR A 51 -10.68 -11.35 -21.02
C THR A 51 -9.51 -12.19 -20.54
N THR A 52 -8.33 -11.94 -21.10
CA THR A 52 -7.06 -12.35 -20.52
C THR A 52 -6.28 -11.10 -20.11
N ASP A 53 -5.47 -11.16 -19.06
CA ASP A 53 -4.57 -10.06 -18.66
C ASP A 53 -3.74 -9.55 -19.84
N HIS A 54 -3.32 -10.46 -20.70
CA HIS A 54 -2.59 -10.18 -21.94
C HIS A 54 -3.40 -9.33 -22.92
N GLY A 55 -4.69 -9.64 -23.12
CA GLY A 55 -5.58 -8.90 -24.04
C GLY A 55 -5.88 -7.49 -23.53
N LEU A 56 -6.06 -7.33 -22.21
CA LEU A 56 -6.33 -6.03 -21.59
C LEU A 56 -5.11 -5.12 -21.62
N LEU A 57 -3.92 -5.66 -21.40
CA LEU A 57 -2.66 -4.91 -21.53
C LEU A 57 -2.36 -4.54 -22.98
N ALA A 58 -2.70 -5.42 -23.95
CA ALA A 58 -2.58 -5.09 -25.37
C ALA A 58 -3.44 -3.90 -25.77
N ASP A 59 -4.66 -3.79 -25.23
CA ASP A 59 -5.51 -2.62 -25.46
C ASP A 59 -4.92 -1.33 -24.86
N ILE A 60 -4.35 -1.42 -23.67
CA ILE A 60 -3.69 -0.27 -23.03
C ILE A 60 -2.49 0.17 -23.89
N PHE A 61 -1.64 -0.76 -24.33
CA PHE A 61 -0.48 -0.43 -25.16
C PHE A 61 -0.87 0.16 -26.52
N SER A 62 -1.91 -0.41 -27.17
CA SER A 62 -2.42 0.16 -28.42
C SER A 62 -2.89 1.60 -28.26
N TRP A 63 -3.62 1.87 -27.18
CA TRP A 63 -4.08 3.22 -26.88
C TRP A 63 -2.91 4.14 -26.54
N VAL A 64 -1.91 3.68 -25.77
CA VAL A 64 -0.70 4.46 -25.43
C VAL A 64 0.09 4.83 -26.67
N ASP A 65 0.29 3.88 -27.61
CA ASP A 65 0.98 4.15 -28.87
C ASP A 65 0.26 5.22 -29.70
N ASP A 66 -1.08 5.12 -29.81
CA ASP A 66 -1.90 6.13 -30.50
C ASP A 66 -1.83 7.50 -29.80
N TYR A 67 -1.81 7.52 -28.46
CA TYR A 67 -1.76 8.77 -27.67
C TYR A 67 -0.40 9.46 -27.73
N LEU A 68 0.69 8.70 -27.78
CA LEU A 68 2.05 9.22 -27.80
C LEU A 68 2.52 9.61 -29.21
N GLU A 69 1.86 9.12 -30.27
CA GLU A 69 2.21 9.39 -31.67
C GLU A 69 3.67 9.04 -31.99
N ALA A 70 4.53 10.07 -32.03
CA ALA A 70 5.95 9.93 -32.35
C ALA A 70 6.85 9.75 -31.13
N ASP A 71 6.35 9.98 -29.92
CA ASP A 71 7.13 9.86 -28.69
C ASP A 71 7.18 8.39 -28.22
N PRO A 72 8.36 7.76 -28.12
CA PRO A 72 8.42 6.35 -27.76
C PRO A 72 8.13 6.12 -26.27
N LEU A 73 7.36 5.06 -25.95
CA LEU A 73 7.34 4.51 -24.61
C LEU A 73 8.71 3.87 -24.32
N VAL A 74 9.41 4.36 -23.29
CA VAL A 74 10.81 3.96 -23.01
C VAL A 74 10.95 2.90 -21.92
N ALA A 75 10.01 2.83 -20.98
CA ALA A 75 10.02 1.81 -19.92
C ALA A 75 8.62 1.61 -19.29
N VAL A 76 8.49 0.48 -18.61
CA VAL A 76 7.34 0.18 -17.72
C VAL A 76 7.85 -0.09 -16.31
N GLY A 77 7.35 0.68 -15.34
CA GLY A 77 7.56 0.42 -13.93
C GLY A 77 6.45 -0.45 -13.35
N HIS A 78 6.83 -1.46 -12.58
CA HIS A 78 5.91 -2.40 -11.94
C HIS A 78 6.00 -2.29 -10.42
N ARG A 79 4.85 -2.21 -9.76
CA ARG A 79 4.78 -2.47 -8.34
C ARG A 79 4.86 -3.97 -8.11
N VAL A 80 5.85 -4.42 -7.35
CA VAL A 80 6.02 -5.80 -6.91
C VAL A 80 5.89 -5.86 -5.40
N VAL A 81 4.98 -6.69 -4.90
CA VAL A 81 4.66 -6.70 -3.47
C VAL A 81 5.85 -7.11 -2.61
N HIS A 82 6.69 -8.05 -3.07
CA HIS A 82 7.76 -8.61 -2.26
C HIS A 82 9.10 -8.68 -2.97
N GLY A 83 10.13 -8.04 -2.36
CA GLY A 83 11.51 -8.10 -2.83
C GLY A 83 12.39 -9.12 -2.08
N GLY A 84 11.87 -9.78 -1.05
CA GLY A 84 12.67 -10.71 -0.24
C GLY A 84 13.82 -10.01 0.49
N ARG A 85 14.91 -10.76 0.67
CA ARG A 85 16.17 -10.25 1.25
C ARG A 85 17.08 -9.61 0.22
N ASP A 86 16.93 -9.98 -1.04
CA ASP A 86 17.91 -9.68 -2.08
C ASP A 86 17.56 -8.40 -2.84
N PHE A 87 16.28 -8.02 -2.90
CA PHE A 87 15.83 -6.85 -3.65
C PHE A 87 15.40 -5.72 -2.70
N SER A 88 16.38 -4.90 -2.32
CA SER A 88 16.23 -3.75 -1.43
C SER A 88 16.06 -2.41 -2.13
N SER A 89 16.11 -2.41 -3.46
CA SER A 89 15.98 -1.22 -4.31
C SER A 89 15.33 -1.61 -5.64
N PRO A 90 14.80 -0.64 -6.40
CA PRO A 90 14.27 -0.90 -7.73
C PRO A 90 15.33 -1.49 -8.65
N ILE A 91 14.95 -2.44 -9.51
CA ILE A 91 15.84 -3.15 -10.43
C ILE A 91 15.25 -3.23 -11.83
N ALA A 92 16.10 -3.25 -12.85
CA ALA A 92 15.73 -3.67 -14.19
C ALA A 92 15.42 -5.17 -14.21
N LEU A 93 14.35 -5.55 -14.90
CA LEU A 93 13.88 -6.92 -14.99
C LEU A 93 14.51 -7.63 -16.19
N ASP A 94 15.04 -8.81 -15.95
CA ASP A 94 15.44 -9.81 -16.91
C ASP A 94 14.90 -11.20 -16.52
N GLU A 95 15.11 -12.22 -17.32
CA GLU A 95 14.63 -13.59 -17.03
C GLU A 95 15.15 -14.12 -15.69
N ARG A 96 16.38 -13.78 -15.31
CA ARG A 96 16.98 -14.23 -14.06
C ARG A 96 16.30 -13.59 -12.86
N THR A 97 16.07 -12.28 -12.91
CA THR A 97 15.40 -11.53 -11.84
C THR A 97 13.93 -11.92 -11.73
N ILE A 98 13.22 -12.14 -12.85
CA ILE A 98 11.84 -12.63 -12.83
C ILE A 98 11.76 -14.01 -12.17
N THR A 99 12.68 -14.93 -12.50
CA THR A 99 12.75 -16.25 -11.86
C THR A 99 13.02 -16.15 -10.36
N ALA A 100 13.92 -15.26 -9.94
CA ALA A 100 14.20 -15.04 -8.51
C ALA A 100 12.99 -14.45 -7.77
N LEU A 101 12.22 -13.55 -8.40
CA LEU A 101 11.00 -12.98 -7.86
C LEU A 101 9.86 -14.03 -7.76
N ASP A 102 9.77 -14.96 -8.71
CA ASP A 102 8.84 -16.10 -8.62
C ASP A 102 9.11 -16.98 -7.42
N ALA A 103 10.38 -17.21 -7.09
CA ALA A 103 10.77 -18.00 -5.93
C ALA A 103 10.32 -17.38 -4.60
N LEU A 104 9.95 -16.08 -4.58
CA LEU A 104 9.39 -15.41 -3.41
C LEU A 104 7.86 -15.62 -3.27
N THR A 105 7.20 -16.31 -4.20
CA THR A 105 5.76 -16.59 -4.13
C THR A 105 5.30 -17.15 -2.78
N PRO A 106 6.04 -18.06 -2.11
CA PRO A 106 5.63 -18.55 -0.79
C PRO A 106 5.52 -17.47 0.31
N LEU A 107 6.18 -16.32 0.15
CA LEU A 107 6.10 -15.19 1.08
C LEU A 107 4.88 -14.29 0.85
N ALA A 108 4.30 -14.33 -0.36
CA ALA A 108 3.11 -13.56 -0.72
C ALA A 108 2.28 -14.30 -1.79
N PRO A 109 1.72 -15.48 -1.49
CA PRO A 109 1.15 -16.40 -2.49
C PRO A 109 -0.04 -15.81 -3.26
N LEU A 110 -0.82 -14.94 -2.62
CA LEU A 110 -1.97 -14.28 -3.24
C LEU A 110 -1.60 -13.03 -4.07
N HIS A 111 -0.40 -12.46 -3.84
CA HIS A 111 -0.02 -11.17 -4.41
C HIS A 111 1.13 -11.28 -5.42
N GLN A 112 2.18 -12.05 -5.11
CA GLN A 112 3.38 -12.12 -5.97
C GLN A 112 3.07 -12.57 -7.40
N PRO A 113 2.30 -13.66 -7.64
CA PRO A 113 1.94 -14.07 -8.99
C PRO A 113 1.16 -12.99 -9.76
N ARG A 114 0.24 -12.28 -9.07
CA ARG A 114 -0.53 -11.18 -9.67
C ARG A 114 0.34 -9.97 -10.03
N CYS A 115 1.41 -9.72 -9.27
CA CYS A 115 2.37 -8.66 -9.63
C CYS A 115 3.26 -9.05 -10.82
N LEU A 116 3.58 -10.34 -10.98
CA LEU A 116 4.46 -10.81 -12.05
C LEU A 116 3.71 -11.14 -13.36
N ALA A 117 2.39 -11.34 -13.32
CA ALA A 117 1.59 -11.57 -14.53
C ALA A 117 1.68 -10.39 -15.53
N PRO A 118 1.51 -9.11 -15.12
CA PRO A 118 1.72 -7.97 -16.01
C PRO A 118 3.14 -7.89 -16.56
N VAL A 119 4.17 -8.23 -15.77
CA VAL A 119 5.57 -8.25 -16.22
C VAL A 119 5.75 -9.21 -17.41
N ARG A 120 5.24 -10.43 -17.29
CA ARG A 120 5.31 -11.44 -18.36
C ARG A 120 4.50 -11.04 -19.59
N ALA A 121 3.34 -10.43 -19.37
CA ALA A 121 2.51 -9.95 -20.48
C ALA A 121 3.21 -8.82 -21.25
N VAL A 122 3.84 -7.87 -20.56
CA VAL A 122 4.66 -6.81 -21.20
C VAL A 122 5.84 -7.42 -21.95
N GLN A 123 6.56 -8.38 -21.36
CA GLN A 123 7.68 -9.07 -22.00
C GLN A 123 7.26 -9.74 -23.32
N SER A 124 6.07 -10.34 -23.35
CA SER A 124 5.52 -10.97 -24.55
C SER A 124 5.06 -9.96 -25.60
N LEU A 125 4.38 -8.88 -25.18
CA LEU A 125 3.79 -7.87 -26.06
C LEU A 125 4.84 -6.90 -26.62
N ARG A 126 5.86 -6.59 -25.83
CA ARG A 126 6.90 -5.59 -26.12
C ARG A 126 8.30 -6.13 -25.78
N PRO A 127 8.80 -7.14 -26.49
CA PRO A 127 10.15 -7.66 -26.27
C PRO A 127 11.17 -6.52 -26.47
N GLY A 128 11.99 -6.24 -25.49
CA GLY A 128 12.98 -5.16 -25.54
C GLY A 128 12.55 -3.84 -24.91
N LEU A 129 11.28 -3.67 -24.51
CA LEU A 129 10.87 -2.55 -23.68
C LEU A 129 11.46 -2.74 -22.26
N ALA A 130 12.17 -1.74 -21.75
CA ALA A 130 12.75 -1.80 -20.42
C ALA A 130 11.64 -1.95 -19.37
N GLN A 131 11.82 -2.88 -18.44
CA GLN A 131 10.88 -3.09 -17.34
C GLN A 131 11.61 -2.96 -16.01
N ILE A 132 11.01 -2.29 -15.03
CA ILE A 132 11.61 -1.98 -13.74
C ILE A 132 10.67 -2.44 -12.65
N ALA A 133 11.15 -3.27 -11.72
CA ALA A 133 10.43 -3.65 -10.52
C ALA A 133 10.72 -2.68 -9.38
N CYS A 134 9.66 -2.21 -8.72
CA CYS A 134 9.70 -1.40 -7.51
C CYS A 134 8.96 -2.15 -6.39
N PHE A 135 9.59 -2.29 -5.23
CA PHE A 135 9.15 -3.23 -4.20
C PHE A 135 8.48 -2.53 -3.02
N ASP A 136 7.31 -3.04 -2.57
CA ASP A 136 6.65 -2.55 -1.36
C ASP A 136 7.50 -2.77 -0.11
N THR A 137 8.36 -3.79 -0.11
CA THR A 137 9.23 -4.10 1.04
C THR A 137 10.51 -3.27 1.08
N ALA A 138 10.89 -2.60 0.00
CA ALA A 138 12.21 -1.94 -0.13
C ALA A 138 12.42 -0.84 0.90
N PHE A 139 11.41 0.00 1.17
CA PHE A 139 11.49 1.09 2.14
C PHE A 139 11.79 0.61 3.57
N HIS A 140 11.36 -0.62 3.89
CA HIS A 140 11.55 -1.24 5.19
C HIS A 140 12.77 -2.18 5.26
N HIS A 141 13.52 -2.32 4.17
CA HIS A 141 14.65 -3.27 4.12
C HIS A 141 15.69 -3.03 5.22
N GLY A 142 15.87 -1.77 5.61
CA GLY A 142 16.78 -1.36 6.69
C GLY A 142 16.35 -1.69 8.11
N LEU A 143 15.19 -2.34 8.31
CA LEU A 143 14.73 -2.74 9.65
C LEU A 143 15.72 -3.70 10.30
N THR A 144 16.13 -3.36 11.53
CA THR A 144 17.06 -4.16 12.34
C THR A 144 16.36 -4.76 13.56
N PRO A 145 16.89 -5.81 14.18
CA PRO A 145 16.42 -6.28 15.48
C PRO A 145 16.42 -5.15 16.53
N PRO A 146 15.43 -5.11 17.44
CA PRO A 146 14.35 -6.10 17.60
C PRO A 146 13.16 -5.95 16.62
N ALA A 147 12.98 -4.79 15.97
CA ALA A 147 11.79 -4.51 15.14
C ALA A 147 11.59 -5.50 13.99
N SER A 148 12.67 -6.02 13.39
CA SER A 148 12.61 -6.97 12.29
C SER A 148 12.35 -8.43 12.71
N ARG A 149 12.31 -8.74 14.04
CA ARG A 149 12.35 -10.11 14.55
C ARG A 149 11.02 -10.55 15.12
N PHE A 150 10.64 -11.79 14.85
CA PHE A 150 9.58 -12.50 15.56
C PHE A 150 10.16 -13.34 16.69
N ALA A 151 9.38 -13.57 17.74
CA ALA A 151 9.77 -14.43 18.87
C ALA A 151 9.60 -15.92 18.52
N ILE A 152 10.36 -16.39 17.53
CA ILE A 152 10.37 -17.76 17.01
C ILE A 152 11.82 -18.29 16.99
N PRO A 153 12.03 -19.62 16.83
CA PRO A 153 13.38 -20.18 16.74
C PRO A 153 14.26 -19.46 15.71
N ARG A 154 15.52 -19.18 16.06
CA ARG A 154 16.49 -18.46 15.23
C ARG A 154 16.69 -19.13 13.86
N SER A 155 16.63 -20.44 13.79
CA SER A 155 16.71 -21.20 12.54
C SER A 155 15.65 -20.82 11.50
N LEU A 156 14.49 -20.34 11.94
CA LEU A 156 13.45 -19.84 11.04
C LEU A 156 13.80 -18.44 10.53
N GLU A 157 14.35 -17.58 11.38
CA GLU A 157 14.83 -16.26 10.96
C GLU A 157 15.97 -16.39 9.91
N GLU A 158 16.88 -17.33 10.10
CA GLU A 158 17.95 -17.64 9.14
C GLU A 158 17.40 -18.07 7.77
N ARG A 159 16.24 -18.74 7.76
CA ARG A 159 15.50 -19.10 6.54
C ARG A 159 14.67 -17.96 5.94
N GLY A 160 14.72 -16.77 6.50
CA GLY A 160 14.01 -15.59 5.97
C GLY A 160 12.66 -15.27 6.64
N ILE A 161 12.29 -15.98 7.72
CA ILE A 161 11.05 -15.67 8.46
C ILE A 161 11.33 -14.48 9.38
N ARG A 162 11.06 -13.28 8.86
CA ARG A 162 11.26 -12.00 9.55
C ARG A 162 10.17 -11.01 9.15
N ARG A 163 10.11 -9.86 9.83
CA ARG A 163 9.30 -8.72 9.38
C ARG A 163 9.94 -8.08 8.16
N TYR A 164 9.15 -7.94 7.08
CA TYR A 164 9.53 -7.22 5.86
C TYR A 164 8.88 -5.85 5.77
N GLY A 165 7.61 -5.73 6.14
CA GLY A 165 6.82 -4.53 5.92
C GLY A 165 6.37 -4.37 4.47
N PHE A 166 5.32 -3.59 4.25
CA PHE A 166 4.71 -3.36 2.93
C PHE A 166 4.22 -1.92 2.81
N HIS A 167 3.61 -1.54 1.69
CA HIS A 167 3.24 -0.17 1.32
C HIS A 167 4.46 0.78 1.25
N GLY A 168 5.66 0.23 1.02
CA GLY A 168 6.89 0.99 1.01
C GLY A 168 6.91 2.14 0.01
N LEU A 169 6.31 1.96 -1.17
CA LEU A 169 6.21 3.03 -2.19
C LEU A 169 5.39 4.22 -1.70
N SER A 170 4.31 3.96 -0.94
CA SER A 170 3.52 5.01 -0.30
C SER A 170 4.31 5.69 0.81
N PHE A 171 4.95 4.93 1.69
CA PHE A 171 5.76 5.49 2.79
C PHE A 171 6.95 6.30 2.28
N GLU A 172 7.62 5.83 1.23
CA GLU A 172 8.71 6.56 0.57
C GLU A 172 8.23 7.91 0.03
N TYR A 173 7.10 7.92 -0.69
CA TYR A 173 6.53 9.14 -1.21
C TYR A 173 6.20 10.15 -0.11
N VAL A 174 5.51 9.69 0.94
CA VAL A 174 5.12 10.55 2.05
C VAL A 174 6.37 11.05 2.81
N ALA A 175 7.35 10.18 3.07
CA ALA A 175 8.60 10.55 3.74
C ALA A 175 9.36 11.64 2.97
N ASP A 176 9.41 11.55 1.63
CA ASP A 176 10.01 12.58 0.78
C ASP A 176 9.25 13.92 0.92
N ARG A 177 7.92 13.90 0.88
CA ARG A 177 7.09 15.09 1.10
C ARG A 177 7.32 15.74 2.47
N LEU A 178 7.56 14.94 3.49
CA LEU A 178 7.80 15.43 4.86
C LEU A 178 9.12 16.20 5.01
N THR A 179 10.10 16.00 4.13
CA THR A 179 11.33 16.80 4.13
C THR A 179 11.05 18.30 3.94
N THR A 180 9.96 18.64 3.25
CA THR A 180 9.51 20.03 3.05
C THR A 180 8.42 20.46 4.03
N LEU A 181 7.46 19.55 4.33
CA LEU A 181 6.28 19.88 5.14
C LEU A 181 6.59 19.95 6.64
N ALA A 182 7.55 19.15 7.10
CA ALA A 182 7.91 19.00 8.51
C ALA A 182 9.43 18.77 8.70
N PRO A 183 10.31 19.68 8.22
CA PRO A 183 11.75 19.45 8.08
C PRO A 183 12.51 19.29 9.42
N THR A 184 11.90 19.70 10.53
CA THR A 184 12.51 19.63 11.87
C THR A 184 12.04 18.43 12.70
N GLN A 185 11.03 17.70 12.23
CA GLN A 185 10.47 16.56 12.94
C GLN A 185 11.22 15.28 12.57
N THR A 186 11.59 14.51 13.57
CA THR A 186 12.45 13.33 13.40
C THR A 186 11.78 12.01 13.75
N ARG A 187 10.70 12.05 14.52
CA ARG A 187 9.94 10.87 15.01
C ARG A 187 8.50 10.97 14.55
N MET A 188 8.21 10.40 13.43
CA MET A 188 6.90 10.51 12.81
C MET A 188 6.27 9.12 12.61
N VAL A 189 4.96 9.02 12.80
CA VAL A 189 4.19 7.84 12.40
C VAL A 189 3.38 8.18 11.16
N ILE A 190 3.62 7.43 10.09
CA ILE A 190 2.81 7.52 8.89
C ILE A 190 1.75 6.41 8.94
N ALA A 191 0.48 6.80 8.88
CA ALA A 191 -0.67 5.92 8.88
C ALA A 191 -1.25 5.84 7.46
N HIS A 192 -0.85 4.82 6.70
CA HIS A 192 -1.45 4.49 5.42
C HIS A 192 -2.74 3.70 5.70
N LEU A 193 -3.89 4.36 5.58
CA LEU A 193 -5.20 3.79 5.85
C LEU A 193 -6.01 3.72 4.57
N GLY A 194 -6.17 2.54 4.03
CA GLY A 194 -6.96 2.22 2.84
C GLY A 194 -7.70 0.90 3.02
N ASN A 195 -8.04 0.21 1.93
CA ASN A 195 -8.55 -1.17 2.00
C ASN A 195 -7.48 -2.12 2.57
N GLY A 196 -6.20 -1.93 2.21
CA GLY A 196 -5.05 -2.35 3.00
C GLY A 196 -4.62 -1.21 3.92
N ALA A 197 -4.18 -1.52 5.14
CA ALA A 197 -3.76 -0.52 6.10
C ALA A 197 -2.49 -0.94 6.84
N SER A 198 -1.59 0.00 7.06
CA SER A 198 -0.39 -0.21 7.86
C SER A 198 0.16 1.10 8.42
N LEU A 199 0.96 1.01 9.47
CA LEU A 199 1.74 2.12 10.01
C LEU A 199 3.23 1.91 9.73
N CYS A 200 3.94 3.02 9.64
CA CYS A 200 5.40 3.06 9.64
C CYS A 200 5.88 4.07 10.68
N ALA A 201 6.74 3.63 11.60
CA ALA A 201 7.55 4.51 12.43
C ALA A 201 8.70 5.05 11.58
N LEU A 202 8.69 6.35 11.33
CA LEU A 202 9.71 7.05 10.54
C LEU A 202 10.64 7.80 11.48
N GLN A 203 11.88 7.33 11.61
CA GLN A 203 12.90 7.99 12.43
C GLN A 203 14.00 8.57 11.53
N ASN A 204 14.18 9.88 11.59
CA ASN A 204 15.15 10.59 10.73
C ASN A 204 15.00 10.25 9.24
N GLY A 205 13.76 10.18 8.74
CA GLY A 205 13.45 9.87 7.35
C GLY A 205 13.58 8.40 6.95
N LYS A 206 13.85 7.48 7.89
CA LYS A 206 13.99 6.04 7.63
C LYS A 206 12.97 5.22 8.40
N SER A 207 12.54 4.11 7.83
CA SER A 207 11.69 3.14 8.52
C SER A 207 12.42 2.54 9.72
N ALA A 208 11.88 2.74 10.92
CA ALA A 208 12.36 2.17 12.17
C ALA A 208 11.51 0.98 12.64
N ASP A 209 10.21 0.97 12.27
CA ASP A 209 9.28 -0.12 12.53
C ASP A 209 8.09 -0.02 11.59
N THR A 210 7.31 -1.09 11.45
CA THR A 210 6.08 -1.11 10.66
C THR A 210 5.13 -2.21 11.13
N THR A 211 3.84 -2.04 10.95
CA THR A 211 2.84 -2.99 11.47
C THR A 211 2.72 -4.28 10.64
N MET A 212 2.89 -4.22 9.32
CA MET A 212 2.87 -5.43 8.50
C MET A 212 4.12 -6.28 8.75
N GLY A 213 3.95 -7.60 8.78
CA GLY A 213 4.96 -8.56 9.21
C GLY A 213 5.70 -9.26 8.08
N LEU A 214 5.71 -10.61 8.13
CA LEU A 214 6.19 -11.49 7.07
C LEU A 214 5.34 -11.32 5.82
N THR A 215 4.04 -11.13 6.00
CA THR A 215 3.03 -10.97 4.95
C THR A 215 2.24 -9.68 5.16
N PRO A 216 1.49 -9.20 4.16
CA PRO A 216 0.60 -8.05 4.32
C PRO A 216 -0.71 -8.39 5.08
N LEU A 217 -0.79 -9.55 5.75
CA LEU A 217 -1.91 -9.95 6.59
C LEU A 217 -1.80 -9.38 8.01
N ASP A 218 -0.58 -9.29 8.56
CA ASP A 218 -0.30 -8.82 9.93
C ASP A 218 -0.53 -7.30 10.08
N GLY A 219 -0.71 -6.88 11.32
CA GLY A 219 -0.81 -5.47 11.72
C GLY A 219 -2.23 -4.99 11.93
N LEU A 220 -2.65 -3.95 11.23
CA LEU A 220 -3.95 -3.31 11.43
C LEU A 220 -5.12 -4.17 10.92
N VAL A 221 -6.30 -3.93 11.49
CA VAL A 221 -7.58 -4.34 10.88
C VAL A 221 -7.71 -3.67 9.53
N MET A 222 -8.08 -4.41 8.48
CA MET A 222 -8.20 -3.92 7.11
C MET A 222 -9.61 -4.16 6.57
N GLY A 223 -9.85 -3.88 5.30
CA GLY A 223 -11.18 -4.11 4.71
C GLY A 223 -11.70 -5.54 4.90
N THR A 224 -10.88 -6.53 4.52
CA THR A 224 -11.22 -7.96 4.61
C THR A 224 -10.20 -8.78 5.39
N ARG A 225 -9.03 -8.22 5.72
CA ARG A 225 -7.94 -8.89 6.43
C ARG A 225 -8.03 -8.64 7.93
N CYS A 226 -7.76 -9.70 8.72
CA CYS A 226 -7.90 -9.65 10.18
C CYS A 226 -6.89 -8.72 10.88
N GLY A 227 -5.70 -8.52 10.33
CA GLY A 227 -4.56 -7.94 11.05
C GLY A 227 -4.00 -8.89 12.10
N THR A 228 -3.38 -8.34 13.13
CA THR A 228 -2.81 -9.13 14.24
C THR A 228 -3.91 -9.81 15.04
N ILE A 229 -3.80 -11.13 15.18
CA ILE A 229 -4.68 -11.98 16.01
C ILE A 229 -3.84 -12.94 16.86
N ASP A 230 -4.48 -13.56 17.86
CA ASP A 230 -3.86 -14.65 18.61
C ASP A 230 -3.60 -15.88 17.71
N PRO A 231 -2.35 -16.38 17.58
CA PRO A 231 -2.05 -17.58 16.81
C PRO A 231 -2.83 -18.83 17.27
N GLY A 232 -3.27 -18.87 18.52
CA GLY A 232 -4.11 -19.93 19.07
C GLY A 232 -5.45 -20.07 18.36
N ILE A 233 -5.97 -18.96 17.80
CA ILE A 233 -7.20 -19.00 16.98
C ILE A 233 -7.00 -19.88 15.75
N LEU A 234 -5.84 -19.82 15.09
CA LEU A 234 -5.53 -20.63 13.91
C LEU A 234 -5.51 -22.13 14.28
N LEU A 235 -4.89 -22.44 15.41
CA LEU A 235 -4.84 -23.82 15.91
C LEU A 235 -6.25 -24.32 16.25
N TYR A 236 -7.07 -23.52 16.92
CA TYR A 236 -8.46 -23.84 17.23
C TYR A 236 -9.29 -24.12 15.97
N LEU A 237 -9.24 -23.23 14.98
CA LEU A 237 -9.99 -23.39 13.73
C LEU A 237 -9.60 -24.67 12.99
N MET A 238 -8.32 -25.01 12.93
CA MET A 238 -7.85 -26.23 12.28
C MET A 238 -8.13 -27.49 13.10
N GLN A 239 -7.98 -27.43 14.44
CA GLN A 239 -8.06 -28.59 15.30
C GLN A 239 -9.49 -28.91 15.73
N GLU A 240 -10.30 -27.90 16.08
CA GLU A 240 -11.66 -28.07 16.57
C GLU A 240 -12.71 -27.91 15.47
N GLU A 241 -12.64 -26.83 14.69
CA GLU A 241 -13.57 -26.58 13.59
C GLU A 241 -13.24 -27.37 12.31
N LYS A 242 -12.08 -28.07 12.28
CA LYS A 242 -11.61 -28.92 11.17
C LYS A 242 -11.42 -28.16 9.86
N MET A 243 -11.20 -26.84 9.93
CA MET A 243 -10.92 -26.03 8.74
C MET A 243 -9.58 -26.44 8.12
N THR A 244 -9.56 -26.53 6.81
CA THR A 244 -8.33 -26.71 6.03
C THR A 244 -7.47 -25.44 6.06
N VAL A 245 -6.20 -25.55 5.69
CA VAL A 245 -5.30 -24.39 5.58
C VAL A 245 -5.86 -23.35 4.60
N ASP A 246 -6.45 -23.78 3.47
CA ASP A 246 -7.02 -22.89 2.46
C ASP A 246 -8.27 -22.16 2.97
N GLU A 247 -9.13 -22.84 3.73
CA GLU A 247 -10.30 -22.22 4.37
C GLU A 247 -9.88 -21.19 5.42
N VAL A 248 -8.88 -21.50 6.24
CA VAL A 248 -8.32 -20.55 7.21
C VAL A 248 -7.69 -19.36 6.47
N GLN A 249 -6.92 -19.59 5.41
CA GLN A 249 -6.36 -18.52 4.60
C GLN A 249 -7.46 -17.60 4.02
N HIS A 250 -8.50 -18.19 3.42
CA HIS A 250 -9.63 -17.43 2.89
C HIS A 250 -10.34 -16.62 3.98
N LEU A 251 -10.60 -17.21 5.15
CA LEU A 251 -11.20 -16.51 6.29
C LEU A 251 -10.37 -15.28 6.68
N LEU A 252 -9.06 -15.43 6.80
CA LEU A 252 -8.19 -14.35 7.31
C LEU A 252 -7.95 -13.23 6.30
N TYR A 253 -7.90 -13.55 4.99
CA TYR A 253 -7.64 -12.57 3.94
C TYR A 253 -8.90 -11.91 3.37
N ASP A 254 -9.99 -12.69 3.24
CA ASP A 254 -11.15 -12.28 2.46
C ASP A 254 -12.45 -12.18 3.29
N GLY A 255 -12.51 -12.88 4.43
CA GLY A 255 -13.71 -12.99 5.28
C GLY A 255 -13.63 -12.27 6.63
N SER A 256 -12.53 -11.59 6.93
CA SER A 256 -12.25 -10.94 8.22
C SER A 256 -12.29 -9.40 8.11
N GLY A 257 -11.58 -8.74 8.98
CA GLY A 257 -11.45 -7.28 8.98
C GLY A 257 -12.76 -6.54 9.20
N LEU A 258 -12.89 -5.37 8.57
CA LEU A 258 -14.12 -4.56 8.64
C LEU A 258 -15.34 -5.34 8.14
N LEU A 259 -15.19 -6.10 7.06
CA LEU A 259 -16.25 -6.96 6.52
C LEU A 259 -16.68 -8.01 7.54
N GLY A 260 -15.74 -8.78 8.07
CA GLY A 260 -16.04 -9.89 8.99
C GLY A 260 -16.66 -9.42 10.30
N VAL A 261 -16.17 -8.31 10.87
CA VAL A 261 -16.69 -7.75 12.13
C VAL A 261 -18.06 -7.09 11.94
N SER A 262 -18.24 -6.34 10.84
CA SER A 262 -19.51 -5.64 10.60
C SER A 262 -20.61 -6.54 10.03
N GLY A 263 -20.23 -7.57 9.26
CA GLY A 263 -21.16 -8.31 8.41
C GLY A 263 -21.82 -7.45 7.32
N VAL A 264 -21.35 -6.21 7.11
CA VAL A 264 -21.97 -5.22 6.22
C VAL A 264 -21.11 -4.93 5.00
N SER A 265 -19.86 -4.48 5.22
CA SER A 265 -19.00 -4.04 4.12
C SER A 265 -17.52 -3.98 4.53
N ALA A 266 -16.63 -4.16 3.54
CA ALA A 266 -15.21 -3.85 3.65
C ALA A 266 -14.92 -2.34 3.43
N ASP A 267 -15.87 -1.59 2.87
CA ASP A 267 -15.70 -0.17 2.52
C ASP A 267 -16.09 0.73 3.69
N MET A 268 -15.12 1.49 4.19
CA MET A 268 -15.29 2.43 5.31
C MET A 268 -16.38 3.48 5.03
N ARG A 269 -16.55 3.93 3.79
CA ARG A 269 -17.59 4.90 3.41
C ARG A 269 -19.00 4.33 3.62
N THR A 270 -19.19 3.05 3.26
CA THR A 270 -20.42 2.33 3.50
C THR A 270 -20.69 2.17 4.99
N LEU A 271 -19.65 1.81 5.78
CA LEU A 271 -19.78 1.63 7.22
C LEU A 271 -20.13 2.95 7.95
N LEU A 272 -19.48 4.07 7.57
CA LEU A 272 -19.75 5.39 8.16
C LEU A 272 -21.18 5.88 7.93
N THR A 273 -21.83 5.43 6.86
CA THR A 273 -23.23 5.79 6.55
C THR A 273 -24.26 4.75 7.03
N SER A 274 -23.78 3.58 7.49
CA SER A 274 -24.64 2.49 7.95
C SER A 274 -25.29 2.80 9.30
N ARG A 275 -26.54 2.33 9.47
CA ARG A 275 -27.26 2.39 10.73
C ARG A 275 -27.10 1.12 11.58
N GLU A 276 -26.47 0.10 11.02
CA GLU A 276 -26.24 -1.19 11.71
C GLU A 276 -25.28 -1.00 12.89
N PRO A 277 -25.63 -1.47 14.09
CA PRO A 277 -24.72 -1.39 15.25
C PRO A 277 -23.36 -2.02 15.00
N ALA A 278 -23.31 -3.17 14.31
CA ALA A 278 -22.08 -3.88 13.98
C ALA A 278 -21.14 -3.07 13.05
N ALA A 279 -21.66 -2.15 12.23
CA ALA A 279 -20.83 -1.22 11.46
C ALA A 279 -20.06 -0.26 12.37
N ARG A 280 -20.71 0.26 13.43
CA ARG A 280 -20.04 1.09 14.44
C ARG A 280 -19.00 0.33 15.24
N GLU A 281 -19.31 -0.91 15.64
CA GLU A 281 -18.37 -1.78 16.34
C GLU A 281 -17.11 -2.05 15.50
N ALA A 282 -17.27 -2.29 14.19
CA ALA A 282 -16.14 -2.47 13.27
C ALA A 282 -15.28 -1.19 13.15
N ILE A 283 -15.89 -0.01 13.05
CA ILE A 283 -15.19 1.28 13.02
C ILE A 283 -14.46 1.51 14.36
N GLU A 284 -15.12 1.22 15.48
CA GLU A 284 -14.52 1.37 16.81
C GLU A 284 -13.30 0.46 16.98
N LEU A 285 -13.40 -0.81 16.58
CA LEU A 285 -12.27 -1.74 16.58
C LEU A 285 -11.12 -1.24 15.69
N PHE A 286 -11.43 -0.77 14.49
CA PHE A 286 -10.43 -0.23 13.57
C PHE A 286 -9.69 0.96 14.19
N THR A 287 -10.41 1.97 14.67
CA THR A 287 -9.81 3.19 15.23
C THR A 287 -9.05 2.92 16.51
N PHE A 288 -9.55 1.98 17.35
CA PHE A 288 -8.86 1.52 18.56
C PHE A 288 -7.52 0.87 18.21
N ARG A 289 -7.49 -0.07 17.24
CA ARG A 289 -6.27 -0.76 16.83
C ARG A 289 -5.27 0.18 16.19
N VAL A 290 -5.71 1.11 15.33
CA VAL A 290 -4.81 2.11 14.75
C VAL A 290 -4.16 2.96 15.84
N ALA A 291 -4.94 3.47 16.80
CA ALA A 291 -4.40 4.28 17.88
C ALA A 291 -3.42 3.49 18.79
N ALA A 292 -3.73 2.23 19.10
CA ALA A 292 -2.85 1.37 19.86
C ALA A 292 -1.50 1.17 19.16
N GLU A 293 -1.51 0.88 17.85
CA GLU A 293 -0.30 0.70 17.06
C GLU A 293 0.48 2.01 16.87
N VAL A 294 -0.17 3.18 16.81
CA VAL A 294 0.55 4.48 16.85
C VAL A 294 1.35 4.61 18.14
N ALA A 295 0.79 4.20 19.28
CA ALA A 295 1.52 4.22 20.56
C ALA A 295 2.68 3.22 20.59
N VAL A 296 2.55 2.05 19.96
CA VAL A 296 3.66 1.09 19.78
C VAL A 296 4.76 1.71 18.94
N MET A 297 4.43 2.35 17.80
CA MET A 297 5.41 3.02 16.95
C MET A 297 6.10 4.19 17.67
N ALA A 298 5.36 4.95 18.49
CA ALA A 298 5.92 6.01 19.31
C ALA A 298 6.89 5.46 20.37
N ASN A 299 6.60 4.29 20.96
CA ASN A 299 7.52 3.60 21.89
C ASN A 299 8.81 3.19 21.17
N THR A 300 8.74 2.66 19.96
CA THR A 300 9.93 2.28 19.16
C THR A 300 10.88 3.47 18.95
N MET A 301 10.32 4.67 18.75
CA MET A 301 11.09 5.90 18.53
C MET A 301 11.39 6.70 19.82
N ALA A 302 10.96 6.22 21.00
CA ALA A 302 11.03 6.94 22.28
C ALA A 302 10.40 8.34 22.22
N GLY A 303 9.29 8.47 21.50
CA GLY A 303 8.50 9.70 21.38
C GLY A 303 7.80 9.83 20.03
N LEU A 304 7.02 10.91 19.90
CA LEU A 304 6.22 11.19 18.70
C LEU A 304 6.21 12.70 18.46
N ASP A 305 6.73 13.13 17.31
CA ASP A 305 6.73 14.53 16.89
C ASP A 305 5.58 14.82 15.90
N GLY A 306 5.18 13.80 15.11
CA GLY A 306 4.12 13.96 14.11
C GLY A 306 3.38 12.65 13.80
N LEU A 307 2.08 12.78 13.52
CA LEU A 307 1.20 11.73 13.01
C LEU A 307 0.69 12.14 11.63
N ILE A 308 0.93 11.31 10.63
CA ILE A 308 0.62 11.60 9.25
C ILE A 308 -0.43 10.61 8.74
N PHE A 309 -1.55 11.12 8.24
CA PHE A 309 -2.60 10.32 7.60
C PHE A 309 -2.44 10.33 6.08
N THR A 310 -2.51 9.15 5.47
CA THR A 310 -2.45 8.94 4.01
C THR A 310 -3.29 7.71 3.62
N GLY A 311 -3.45 7.48 2.32
CA GLY A 311 -4.34 6.45 1.79
C GLY A 311 -5.82 6.84 1.87
N GLY A 312 -6.68 6.14 1.14
CA GLY A 312 -8.05 6.58 0.90
C GLY A 312 -8.88 6.89 2.17
N ILE A 313 -8.75 6.09 3.23
CA ILE A 313 -9.42 6.36 4.52
C ILE A 313 -8.71 7.51 5.24
N GLY A 314 -7.37 7.46 5.31
CA GLY A 314 -6.57 8.48 5.98
C GLY A 314 -6.77 9.88 5.39
N GLU A 315 -6.88 9.98 4.06
CA GLU A 315 -7.05 11.23 3.34
C GLU A 315 -8.47 11.79 3.43
N HIS A 316 -9.49 10.93 3.32
CA HIS A 316 -10.85 11.38 3.08
C HIS A 316 -11.82 11.21 4.25
N ALA A 317 -11.52 10.37 5.26
CA ALA A 317 -12.42 10.11 6.37
C ALA A 317 -12.05 10.95 7.62
N ALA A 318 -12.52 12.19 7.67
CA ALA A 318 -12.27 13.11 8.78
C ALA A 318 -12.72 12.55 10.15
N GLU A 319 -13.84 11.80 10.18
CA GLU A 319 -14.36 11.17 11.39
C GLU A 319 -13.41 10.09 11.93
N ILE A 320 -12.82 9.29 11.03
CA ILE A 320 -11.84 8.26 11.41
C ILE A 320 -10.58 8.90 12.00
N ARG A 321 -10.06 9.97 11.38
CA ARG A 321 -8.91 10.71 11.91
C ARG A 321 -9.21 11.28 13.29
N GLN A 322 -10.43 11.86 13.49
CA GLN A 322 -10.86 12.37 14.78
C GLN A 322 -10.86 11.29 15.85
N GLN A 323 -11.54 10.15 15.60
CA GLN A 323 -11.62 9.05 16.57
C GLN A 323 -10.25 8.48 16.95
N ILE A 324 -9.33 8.37 15.98
CA ILE A 324 -7.96 7.92 16.26
C ILE A 324 -7.22 8.93 17.13
N CYS A 325 -7.30 10.23 16.80
CA CYS A 325 -6.60 11.28 17.54
C CYS A 325 -7.17 11.49 18.93
N ASP A 326 -8.48 11.34 19.13
CA ASP A 326 -9.11 11.41 20.46
C ASP A 326 -8.57 10.33 21.40
N ARG A 327 -8.31 9.11 20.88
CA ARG A 327 -7.68 8.02 21.64
C ARG A 327 -6.19 8.29 21.94
N LEU A 328 -5.55 9.21 21.22
CA LEU A 328 -4.15 9.60 21.38
C LEU A 328 -3.97 10.93 22.13
N ALA A 329 -5.06 11.51 22.69
CA ALA A 329 -5.00 12.78 23.41
C ALA A 329 -4.01 12.75 24.59
N TRP A 330 -3.85 11.60 25.23
CA TRP A 330 -2.88 11.39 26.32
C TRP A 330 -1.41 11.49 25.88
N LEU A 331 -1.11 11.28 24.57
CA LEU A 331 0.21 11.55 23.95
C LEU A 331 0.37 13.02 23.56
N GLY A 332 -0.62 13.85 23.79
CA GLY A 332 -0.59 15.26 23.43
C GLY A 332 -1.08 15.57 22.02
N VAL A 333 -1.69 14.60 21.33
CA VAL A 333 -2.34 14.81 20.03
C VAL A 333 -3.62 15.60 20.22
N ARG A 334 -3.79 16.72 19.50
CA ARG A 334 -5.02 17.52 19.48
C ARG A 334 -5.33 17.96 18.07
N LEU A 335 -6.54 17.71 17.58
CA LEU A 335 -6.99 18.15 16.27
C LEU A 335 -7.72 19.51 16.33
N ASP A 336 -7.58 20.27 15.26
CA ASP A 336 -8.49 21.34 14.88
C ASP A 336 -9.67 20.72 14.10
N PRO A 337 -10.92 20.71 14.66
CA PRO A 337 -12.03 20.05 13.99
C PRO A 337 -12.40 20.70 12.66
N ALA A 338 -12.22 22.03 12.52
CA ALA A 338 -12.56 22.73 11.28
C ALA A 338 -11.53 22.44 10.17
N ALA A 339 -10.24 22.41 10.51
CA ALA A 339 -9.18 22.02 9.59
C ALA A 339 -9.31 20.54 9.18
N ASN A 340 -9.61 19.65 10.13
CA ASN A 340 -9.84 18.24 9.88
C ASN A 340 -11.02 17.98 8.94
N ALA A 341 -12.15 18.63 9.17
CA ALA A 341 -13.34 18.49 8.32
C ALA A 341 -13.10 18.96 6.88
N LYS A 342 -12.23 19.96 6.69
CA LYS A 342 -11.84 20.48 5.36
C LYS A 342 -10.76 19.63 4.68
N GLY A 343 -10.18 18.64 5.35
CA GLY A 343 -9.03 17.89 4.83
C GLY A 343 -7.81 18.77 4.58
N ALA A 344 -7.56 19.77 5.44
CA ALA A 344 -6.39 20.62 5.33
C ALA A 344 -5.09 19.80 5.48
N ALA A 345 -3.99 20.25 4.85
CA ALA A 345 -2.71 19.55 4.92
C ALA A 345 -2.18 19.43 6.37
N ARG A 346 -2.43 20.42 7.21
CA ARG A 346 -2.15 20.40 8.66
C ARG A 346 -3.45 20.54 9.43
N ILE A 347 -3.72 19.59 10.29
CA ILE A 347 -4.98 19.47 11.06
C ILE A 347 -4.75 19.45 12.57
N ALA A 348 -3.51 19.69 13.04
CA ALA A 348 -3.20 19.85 14.45
C ALA A 348 -3.78 21.15 14.99
N ALA A 349 -4.41 21.10 16.18
CA ALA A 349 -4.87 22.30 16.89
C ALA A 349 -3.69 23.11 17.44
N PRO A 350 -3.86 24.43 17.64
CA PRO A 350 -2.89 25.21 18.40
C PRO A 350 -2.63 24.60 19.77
N GLY A 351 -1.34 24.43 20.12
CA GLY A 351 -0.93 23.79 21.39
C GLY A 351 -0.98 22.26 21.40
N SER A 352 -1.19 21.60 20.26
CA SER A 352 -0.90 20.17 20.12
C SER A 352 0.60 19.94 20.30
N LEU A 353 0.98 18.93 21.10
CA LEU A 353 2.40 18.54 21.26
C LEU A 353 2.89 17.71 20.08
N VAL A 354 1.98 17.04 19.39
CA VAL A 354 2.25 16.23 18.20
C VAL A 354 1.61 16.92 17.02
N ASP A 355 2.37 17.13 15.96
CA ASP A 355 1.84 17.65 14.71
C ASP A 355 0.96 16.59 14.01
N VAL A 356 -0.10 17.01 13.34
CA VAL A 356 -0.98 16.09 12.61
C VAL A 356 -1.17 16.61 11.19
N LEU A 357 -0.79 15.77 10.24
CA LEU A 357 -0.81 16.11 8.82
C LEU A 357 -1.70 15.13 8.02
N VAL A 358 -2.28 15.61 6.93
CA VAL A 358 -2.88 14.79 5.87
C VAL A 358 -2.03 14.98 4.63
N VAL A 359 -1.37 13.92 4.19
CA VAL A 359 -0.48 13.95 3.03
C VAL A 359 -0.95 12.89 2.03
N PRO A 360 -1.56 13.28 0.91
CA PRO A 360 -1.95 12.33 -0.12
C PRO A 360 -0.74 11.55 -0.66
N THR A 361 -0.90 10.22 -0.75
CA THR A 361 0.12 9.37 -1.36
C THR A 361 0.03 9.36 -2.88
N ASN A 362 1.16 9.07 -3.53
CA ASN A 362 1.25 8.87 -4.97
C ASN A 362 2.31 7.80 -5.28
N GLU A 363 1.90 6.54 -5.23
CA GLU A 363 2.79 5.39 -5.45
C GLU A 363 3.28 5.33 -6.91
N GLU A 364 2.43 5.73 -7.86
CA GLU A 364 2.78 5.78 -9.29
C GLU A 364 3.92 6.80 -9.53
N MET A 365 3.93 7.93 -8.82
CA MET A 365 5.01 8.90 -8.88
C MET A 365 6.32 8.32 -8.31
N SER A 366 6.28 7.56 -7.22
CA SER A 366 7.47 6.87 -6.69
C SER A 366 8.06 5.91 -7.73
N ILE A 367 7.20 5.14 -8.39
CA ILE A 367 7.61 4.24 -9.48
C ILE A 367 8.23 5.02 -10.65
N ALA A 368 7.60 6.10 -11.09
CA ALA A 368 8.11 6.93 -12.19
C ALA A 368 9.48 7.54 -11.86
N ARG A 369 9.70 8.01 -10.64
CA ARG A 369 11.00 8.51 -10.14
C ARG A 369 12.06 7.42 -10.15
N HIS A 370 11.72 6.20 -9.76
CA HIS A 370 12.62 5.05 -9.79
C HIS A 370 12.99 4.67 -11.22
N CYS A 371 12.01 4.59 -12.12
CA CYS A 371 12.25 4.32 -13.54
C CYS A 371 13.20 5.37 -14.14
N ARG A 372 12.94 6.64 -13.92
CA ARG A 372 13.81 7.72 -14.39
C ARG A 372 15.24 7.57 -13.88
N ARG A 373 15.44 7.33 -12.58
CA ARG A 373 16.79 7.15 -12.00
C ARG A 373 17.57 6.04 -12.67
N LEU A 374 16.94 4.88 -12.89
CA LEU A 374 17.62 3.74 -13.51
C LEU A 374 17.91 3.96 -14.99
N LEU A 375 17.01 4.62 -15.74
CA LEU A 375 17.22 4.92 -17.15
C LEU A 375 18.31 5.97 -17.38
N VAL A 376 18.42 6.97 -16.50
CA VAL A 376 19.45 8.02 -16.60
C VAL A 376 20.82 7.53 -16.12
N ALA A 377 20.86 6.66 -15.12
CA ALA A 377 22.13 6.12 -14.60
C ALA A 377 22.82 5.16 -15.59
N GLY A 378 22.10 4.66 -16.61
CA GLY A 378 22.57 3.62 -17.51
C GLY A 378 22.67 2.25 -16.78
N PRO A 379 22.83 1.15 -17.52
CA PRO A 379 23.08 -0.17 -16.94
C PRO A 379 24.44 -0.26 -16.26
#